data_8053b07d7640a4d5ecfd9c3352096cbd
#
_entry.id   8053b07d7640a4d5ecfd9c3352096cbd
#
_cell.length_a   1.000
_cell.length_b   1.000
_cell.length_c   1.000
_cell.angle_alpha   90.00
_cell.angle_beta   90.00
_cell.angle_gamma   90.00
#
_symmetry.space_group_name_H-M   'P 1'
#
loop_
_entity.id
_entity.type
_entity.pdbx_description
1 polymer ?
#
loop_
_entity_poly.entity_id
_entity_poly.type
_entity_poly.pdbx_seq_one_letter_code
_entity_poly.pdbx_strand_id
1 'polypeptide(L)'
;MCKILAVDDSKPLLAMLSNCLRKGGHEVFTAEDGVEALEQMQKHTPDLVITDLNMPRMDGLEFIEKARTEPSGKAVPMLLLTTETAQPLKDRAREVKATGWLTKPFDPDQILGLVDQLV
;
A
#
# COMPACT_ATOMS: atom_id res chain seq x y z
N MET A 1 -7.19 5.48 15.13
CA MET A 1 -5.80 5.06 14.87
C MET A 1 -5.75 3.63 14.37
N CYS A 2 -4.98 3.38 13.33
CA CYS A 2 -4.81 2.02 12.80
C CYS A 2 -3.35 1.75 12.46
N LYS A 3 -3.05 0.49 12.13
CA LYS A 3 -1.71 0.08 11.69
C LYS A 3 -1.69 0.09 10.17
N ILE A 4 -0.76 0.82 9.59
CA ILE A 4 -0.64 0.96 8.12
C ILE A 4 0.73 0.49 7.69
N LEU A 5 0.76 -0.35 6.65
CA LEU A 5 2.00 -0.72 5.98
C LEU A 5 2.15 0.15 4.74
N ALA A 6 3.24 0.91 4.67
CA ALA A 6 3.58 1.75 3.53
C ALA A 6 4.77 1.14 2.79
N VAL A 7 4.63 0.93 1.48
CA VAL A 7 5.62 0.24 0.66
C VAL A 7 6.02 1.11 -0.53
N ASP A 8 7.30 1.45 -0.62
CA ASP A 8 7.85 2.23 -1.74
C ASP A 8 9.38 2.05 -1.74
N ASP A 9 9.98 1.87 -2.90
CA ASP A 9 11.44 1.75 -3.01
C ASP A 9 12.15 3.10 -2.99
N SER A 10 11.41 4.20 -3.13
CA SER A 10 11.96 5.54 -2.98
C SER A 10 11.94 5.95 -1.51
N LYS A 11 13.12 6.03 -0.90
CA LYS A 11 13.22 6.43 0.52
C LYS A 11 12.62 7.81 0.82
N PRO A 12 12.85 8.84 -0.02
CA PRO A 12 12.20 10.14 0.21
C PRO A 12 10.68 10.08 0.15
N LEU A 13 10.11 9.37 -0.82
CA LEU A 13 8.65 9.24 -0.93
C LEU A 13 8.08 8.43 0.22
N LEU A 14 8.77 7.36 0.61
CA LEU A 14 8.35 6.55 1.74
C LEU A 14 8.34 7.35 3.03
N ALA A 15 9.36 8.20 3.24
CA ALA A 15 9.41 9.07 4.40
C ALA A 15 8.27 10.10 4.40
N MET A 16 7.98 10.69 3.25
CA MET A 16 6.88 11.66 3.12
C MET A 16 5.52 11.00 3.41
N LEU A 17 5.29 9.84 2.84
CA LEU A 17 4.05 9.09 3.05
C LEU A 17 3.91 8.67 4.52
N SER A 18 4.97 8.14 5.10
CA SER A 18 4.97 7.71 6.51
C SER A 18 4.68 8.89 7.45
N ASN A 19 5.33 10.03 7.21
CA ASN A 19 5.10 11.22 8.03
C ASN A 19 3.66 11.72 7.93
N CYS A 20 3.10 11.71 6.72
CA CYS A 20 1.71 12.09 6.49
C CYS A 20 0.76 11.22 7.33
N LEU A 21 0.94 9.91 7.27
CA LEU A 21 0.09 8.96 7.97
C LEU A 21 0.26 9.05 9.49
N ARG A 22 1.49 9.23 9.97
CA ARG A 22 1.75 9.41 11.41
C ARG A 22 1.12 10.69 11.95
N LYS A 23 1.15 11.77 11.19
CA LYS A 23 0.48 13.02 11.56
C LYS A 23 -1.03 12.82 11.67
N GLY A 24 -1.59 11.92 10.91
CA GLY A 24 -3.00 11.55 11.00
C GLY A 24 -3.33 10.66 12.20
N GLY A 25 -2.36 10.31 13.02
CA GLY A 25 -2.56 9.51 14.23
C GLY A 25 -2.40 8.02 14.03
N HIS A 26 -1.83 7.58 12.91
CA HIS A 26 -1.68 6.15 12.60
C HIS A 26 -0.29 5.62 12.93
N GLU A 27 -0.22 4.33 13.26
CA GLU A 27 1.04 3.62 13.41
C GLU A 27 1.47 3.11 12.04
N VAL A 28 2.72 3.37 11.64
CA VAL A 28 3.19 3.07 10.29
C VAL A 28 4.39 2.14 10.32
N PHE A 29 4.31 1.07 9.56
CA PHE A 29 5.40 0.16 9.26
C PHE A 29 5.79 0.36 7.79
N THR A 30 7.05 0.18 7.45
CA THR A 30 7.54 0.45 6.11
C THR A 30 8.23 -0.75 5.49
N ALA A 31 8.20 -0.81 4.15
CA ALA A 31 8.92 -1.80 3.37
C ALA A 31 9.39 -1.14 2.06
N GLU A 32 10.50 -1.61 1.51
CA GLU A 32 11.07 -1.04 0.29
C GLU A 32 10.82 -1.87 -0.96
N ASP A 33 10.26 -3.06 -0.82
CA ASP A 33 9.86 -3.92 -1.94
C ASP A 33 8.79 -4.91 -1.50
N GLY A 34 8.27 -5.68 -2.47
CA GLY A 34 7.19 -6.62 -2.20
C GLY A 34 7.59 -7.78 -1.29
N VAL A 35 8.84 -8.20 -1.34
CA VAL A 35 9.32 -9.30 -0.47
C VAL A 35 9.32 -8.86 0.98
N GLU A 36 9.90 -7.70 1.26
CA GLU A 36 9.90 -7.12 2.60
C GLU A 36 8.48 -6.82 3.07
N ALA A 37 7.61 -6.35 2.15
CA ALA A 37 6.21 -6.07 2.47
C ALA A 37 5.48 -7.33 2.95
N LEU A 38 5.70 -8.48 2.31
CA LEU A 38 5.11 -9.74 2.77
C LEU A 38 5.57 -10.12 4.17
N GLU A 39 6.84 -9.91 4.47
CA GLU A 39 7.39 -10.16 5.82
C GLU A 39 6.71 -9.25 6.85
N GLN A 40 6.56 -7.97 6.53
CA GLN A 40 5.92 -7.00 7.42
C GLN A 40 4.44 -7.30 7.62
N MET A 41 3.75 -7.79 6.58
CA MET A 41 2.35 -8.21 6.69
C MET A 41 2.18 -9.30 7.74
N GLN A 42 3.02 -10.32 7.72
CA GLN A 42 2.96 -11.43 8.66
C GLN A 42 3.33 -10.99 10.08
N LYS A 43 4.32 -10.12 10.20
CA LYS A 43 4.85 -9.70 11.49
C LYS A 43 3.92 -8.72 12.23
N HIS A 44 3.28 -7.81 11.52
CA HIS A 44 2.53 -6.70 12.14
C HIS A 44 1.03 -6.76 11.89
N THR A 45 0.55 -7.58 10.96
CA THR A 45 -0.87 -7.69 10.62
C THR A 45 -1.55 -6.32 10.49
N PRO A 46 -1.13 -5.50 9.50
CA PRO A 46 -1.66 -4.13 9.37
C PRO A 46 -3.15 -4.10 9.03
N ASP A 47 -3.79 -2.98 9.33
CA ASP A 47 -5.20 -2.74 9.03
C ASP A 47 -5.41 -2.19 7.63
N LEU A 48 -4.35 -1.64 7.02
CA LEU A 48 -4.38 -1.05 5.69
C LEU A 48 -2.99 -1.11 5.06
N VAL A 49 -2.92 -1.27 3.75
CA VAL A 49 -1.66 -1.25 3.00
C VAL A 49 -1.73 -0.19 1.91
N ILE A 50 -0.67 0.59 1.76
CA ILE A 50 -0.48 1.50 0.62
C ILE A 50 0.84 1.11 -0.01
N THR A 51 0.84 0.69 -1.27
CA THR A 51 2.03 0.21 -1.94
C THR A 51 2.26 0.89 -3.28
N ASP A 52 3.53 1.23 -3.56
CA ASP A 52 3.97 1.62 -4.88
C ASP A 52 3.85 0.44 -5.85
N LEU A 53 3.76 0.72 -7.14
CA LEU A 53 3.69 -0.31 -8.18
C LEU A 53 5.08 -0.85 -8.53
N ASN A 54 5.99 0.03 -8.92
CA ASN A 54 7.29 -0.36 -9.49
C ASN A 54 8.35 -0.45 -8.39
N MET A 55 8.72 -1.68 -8.03
CA MET A 55 9.71 -1.94 -7.00
C MET A 55 10.59 -3.11 -7.42
N PRO A 56 11.86 -3.16 -6.93
CA PRO A 56 12.72 -4.31 -7.22
C PRO A 56 12.22 -5.58 -6.51
N ARG A 57 12.68 -6.71 -6.96
CA ARG A 57 12.40 -8.07 -6.48
C ARG A 57 10.94 -8.49 -6.64
N MET A 58 9.98 -7.65 -6.27
CA MET A 58 8.56 -7.94 -6.37
C MET A 58 7.79 -6.63 -6.44
N ASP A 59 7.02 -6.41 -7.50
CA ASP A 59 6.24 -5.18 -7.65
C ASP A 59 4.97 -5.19 -6.79
N GLY A 60 4.26 -4.05 -6.77
CA GLY A 60 3.09 -3.88 -5.92
C GLY A 60 1.93 -4.80 -6.26
N LEU A 61 1.73 -5.11 -7.54
CA LEU A 61 0.65 -6.01 -7.96
C LEU A 61 0.95 -7.46 -7.56
N GLU A 62 2.17 -7.91 -7.77
CA GLU A 62 2.60 -9.23 -7.32
C GLU A 62 2.50 -9.36 -5.80
N PHE A 63 2.90 -8.32 -5.09
CA PHE A 63 2.78 -8.29 -3.64
C PHE A 63 1.32 -8.47 -3.21
N ILE A 64 0.40 -7.68 -3.79
CA ILE A 64 -1.02 -7.76 -3.45
C ILE A 64 -1.56 -9.16 -3.75
N GLU A 65 -1.24 -9.71 -4.92
CA GLU A 65 -1.67 -11.05 -5.30
C GLU A 65 -1.25 -12.10 -4.26
N LYS A 66 0.01 -12.08 -3.87
CA LYS A 66 0.53 -13.02 -2.87
C LYS A 66 -0.03 -12.78 -1.48
N ALA A 67 -0.16 -11.53 -1.08
CA ALA A 67 -0.70 -11.18 0.23
C ALA A 67 -2.16 -11.64 0.37
N ARG A 68 -2.94 -11.61 -0.72
CA ARG A 68 -4.34 -12.06 -0.71
C ARG A 68 -4.49 -13.55 -0.46
N THR A 69 -3.44 -14.35 -0.68
CA THR A 69 -3.47 -15.78 -0.42
C THR A 69 -3.16 -16.12 1.03
N GLU A 70 -2.70 -15.16 1.82
CA GLU A 70 -2.32 -15.37 3.21
C GLU A 70 -3.40 -14.83 4.16
N PRO A 71 -3.57 -15.46 5.34
CA PRO A 71 -4.58 -15.00 6.30
C PRO A 71 -4.44 -13.53 6.70
N SER A 72 -3.21 -13.04 6.84
CA SER A 72 -2.95 -11.65 7.25
C SER A 72 -3.33 -10.62 6.20
N GLY A 73 -3.43 -11.01 4.93
CA GLY A 73 -3.72 -10.09 3.83
C GLY A 73 -5.03 -10.34 3.11
N LYS A 74 -5.80 -11.34 3.53
CA LYS A 74 -6.97 -11.78 2.78
C LYS A 74 -8.07 -10.71 2.66
N ALA A 75 -8.29 -9.94 3.71
CA ALA A 75 -9.37 -8.96 3.78
C ALA A 75 -8.90 -7.53 4.04
N VAL A 76 -7.60 -7.31 4.15
CA VAL A 76 -7.04 -5.98 4.43
C VAL A 76 -7.19 -5.07 3.23
N PRO A 77 -7.69 -3.83 3.38
CA PRO A 77 -7.69 -2.87 2.27
C PRO A 77 -6.28 -2.62 1.77
N MET A 78 -6.08 -2.69 0.46
CA MET A 78 -4.78 -2.48 -0.18
C MET A 78 -4.93 -1.47 -1.31
N LEU A 79 -4.23 -0.34 -1.19
CA LEU A 79 -4.24 0.73 -2.16
C LEU A 79 -2.94 0.76 -2.93
N LEU A 80 -3.04 0.87 -4.25
CA LEU A 80 -1.88 1.01 -5.13
C LEU A 80 -1.62 2.50 -5.37
N LEU A 81 -0.39 2.94 -5.16
CA LEU A 81 0.02 4.32 -5.40
C LEU A 81 0.95 4.34 -6.62
N THR A 82 0.52 4.99 -7.71
CA THR A 82 1.21 4.88 -8.99
C THR A 82 1.05 6.12 -9.84
N THR A 83 2.02 6.37 -10.74
CA THR A 83 1.90 7.39 -11.78
C THR A 83 1.13 6.89 -13.01
N GLU A 84 0.91 5.58 -13.11
CA GLU A 84 0.24 4.97 -14.25
C GLU A 84 -1.26 4.92 -14.06
N THR A 85 -2.02 5.22 -15.12
CA THR A 85 -3.48 5.21 -15.10
C THR A 85 -4.07 4.44 -16.29
N ALA A 86 -3.24 3.70 -17.02
CA ALA A 86 -3.67 2.93 -18.19
C ALA A 86 -4.66 1.82 -17.82
N GLN A 87 -5.61 1.56 -18.70
CA GLN A 87 -6.66 0.56 -18.45
C GLN A 87 -6.11 -0.85 -18.18
N PRO A 88 -5.06 -1.35 -18.88
CA PRO A 88 -4.51 -2.66 -18.55
C PRO A 88 -4.03 -2.77 -17.11
N LEU A 89 -3.45 -1.71 -16.55
CA LEU A 89 -3.03 -1.68 -15.14
C LEU A 89 -4.23 -1.76 -14.22
N LYS A 90 -5.29 -1.02 -14.53
CA LYS A 90 -6.53 -1.03 -13.72
C LYS A 90 -7.17 -2.41 -13.72
N ASP A 91 -7.19 -3.06 -14.88
CA ASP A 91 -7.72 -4.42 -15.00
C ASP A 91 -6.89 -5.41 -14.18
N ARG A 92 -5.57 -5.29 -14.22
CA ARG A 92 -4.66 -6.12 -13.43
C ARG A 92 -4.85 -5.90 -11.94
N ALA A 93 -5.04 -4.64 -11.53
CA ALA A 93 -5.29 -4.31 -10.12
C ALA A 93 -6.57 -4.98 -9.62
N ARG A 94 -7.62 -5.01 -10.43
CA ARG A 94 -8.87 -5.71 -10.09
C ARG A 94 -8.66 -7.21 -9.99
N GLU A 95 -7.89 -7.80 -10.90
CA GLU A 95 -7.62 -9.24 -10.90
C GLU A 95 -6.93 -9.68 -9.61
N VAL A 96 -5.98 -8.89 -9.11
CA VAL A 96 -5.28 -9.21 -7.86
C VAL A 96 -6.03 -8.74 -6.63
N LYS A 97 -7.22 -8.16 -6.80
CA LYS A 97 -8.10 -7.72 -5.72
C LYS A 97 -7.54 -6.55 -4.92
N ALA A 98 -6.88 -5.60 -5.60
CA ALA A 98 -6.54 -4.33 -4.98
C ALA A 98 -7.84 -3.58 -4.64
N THR A 99 -7.86 -2.91 -3.49
CA THR A 99 -9.04 -2.17 -3.05
C THR A 99 -9.27 -0.93 -3.92
N GLY A 100 -8.17 -0.30 -4.35
CA GLY A 100 -8.22 0.86 -5.23
C GLY A 100 -6.82 1.33 -5.55
N TRP A 101 -6.73 2.49 -6.19
CA TRP A 101 -5.43 3.11 -6.48
C TRP A 101 -5.53 4.62 -6.34
N LEU A 102 -4.35 5.22 -6.12
CA LEU A 102 -4.13 6.66 -6.05
C LEU A 102 -3.04 7.04 -7.04
N THR A 103 -3.14 8.21 -7.65
CA THR A 103 -2.11 8.70 -8.56
C THR A 103 -1.05 9.49 -7.81
N LYS A 104 0.21 9.33 -8.24
CA LYS A 104 1.31 10.16 -7.75
C LYS A 104 1.36 11.49 -8.53
N PRO A 105 1.74 12.59 -7.91
CA PRO A 105 2.08 12.74 -6.49
C PRO A 105 0.83 12.62 -5.61
N PHE A 106 0.99 12.10 -4.41
CA PHE A 106 -0.14 11.94 -3.51
C PHE A 106 -0.53 13.27 -2.85
N ASP A 107 -1.83 13.39 -2.57
CA ASP A 107 -2.39 14.50 -1.79
C ASP A 107 -2.58 14.00 -0.36
N PRO A 108 -1.89 14.61 0.65
CA PRO A 108 -2.03 14.16 2.04
C PRO A 108 -3.47 14.11 2.54
N ASP A 109 -4.28 15.10 2.21
CA ASP A 109 -5.67 15.15 2.65
C ASP A 109 -6.50 14.04 2.02
N GLN A 110 -6.26 13.76 0.74
CA GLN A 110 -6.95 12.68 0.03
C GLN A 110 -6.60 11.32 0.65
N ILE A 111 -5.33 11.09 0.92
CA ILE A 111 -4.89 9.84 1.54
C ILE A 111 -5.51 9.65 2.92
N LEU A 112 -5.44 10.66 3.77
CA LEU A 112 -6.01 10.56 5.11
C LEU A 112 -7.53 10.37 5.07
N GLY A 113 -8.22 11.00 4.13
CA GLY A 113 -9.65 10.82 3.93
C GLY A 113 -10.00 9.39 3.53
N LEU A 114 -9.21 8.79 2.62
CA LEU A 114 -9.41 7.40 2.21
C LEU A 114 -9.13 6.42 3.34
N VAL A 115 -8.08 6.66 4.13
CA VAL A 115 -7.78 5.83 5.28
C VAL A 115 -8.97 5.81 6.25
N ASP A 116 -9.54 6.98 6.54
CA ASP A 116 -10.69 7.09 7.44
C ASP A 116 -11.92 6.35 6.91
N GLN A 117 -12.09 6.30 5.59
CA GLN A 117 -13.21 5.57 4.97
C GLN A 117 -13.02 4.05 5.00
N LEU A 118 -11.78 3.58 4.93
CA LEU A 118 -11.48 2.16 4.77
C LEU A 118 -11.23 1.43 6.10
N VAL A 119 -10.97 2.15 7.15
CA VAL A 119 -10.69 1.56 8.48
C VAL A 119 -11.60 2.09 9.61
#